data_5ec552e12a855900dba6005acea8d4c5
#
_entry.id   5ec552e12a855900dba6005acea8d4c5
#
_cell.length_a   1.000
_cell.length_b   1.000
_cell.length_c   1.000
_cell.angle_alpha   90.00
_cell.angle_beta   90.00
_cell.angle_gamma   90.00
#
_symmetry.space_group_name_H-M   'P 1'
#
loop_
_entity.id
_entity.type
_entity.pdbx_description
1 polymer ?
#
loop_
_entity_poly.entity_id
_entity_poly.type
_entity_poly.pdbx_seq_one_letter_code
_entity_poly.pdbx_strand_id
1 'polypeptide(L)'
;MLLAVDVGNTNSVFSVSKEKEILSEWRCSTDGNMTADQYFTWLQQLFTISSINYKDINKVIVSSVVPDSIFNLKVLSKTYFNCVPLIVGSENCKIPINIEVEKGVHVGADRLVNATGAYQIVGGDTIVVDFGTATTFDVINQSGSYVGGVIAPGV
;
A
#
# COMPACT_ATOMS: atom_id res chain seq x y z
N MET A 1 -1.45 13.42 10.46
CA MET A 1 -1.01 12.01 10.38
C MET A 1 -1.33 11.45 8.99
N LEU A 2 -0.61 10.41 8.56
CA LEU A 2 -0.85 9.68 7.32
C LEU A 2 -1.47 8.32 7.64
N LEU A 3 -2.53 7.96 6.93
CA LEU A 3 -3.04 6.59 6.85
C LEU A 3 -2.52 5.96 5.54
N ALA A 4 -1.73 4.91 5.65
CA ALA A 4 -1.32 4.09 4.52
C ALA A 4 -2.16 2.81 4.51
N VAL A 5 -2.65 2.44 3.32
CA VAL A 5 -3.47 1.25 3.11
C VAL A 5 -2.84 0.42 2.00
N ASP A 6 -2.55 -0.84 2.31
CA ASP A 6 -2.11 -1.82 1.31
C ASP A 6 -3.15 -2.93 1.21
N VAL A 7 -3.72 -3.09 0.02
CA VAL A 7 -4.78 -4.06 -0.25
C VAL A 7 -4.24 -5.17 -1.14
N GLY A 8 -3.81 -6.23 -0.50
CA GLY A 8 -3.46 -7.49 -1.15
C GLY A 8 -4.68 -8.35 -1.45
N ASN A 9 -4.50 -9.46 -2.19
CA ASN A 9 -5.60 -10.36 -2.54
C ASN A 9 -6.24 -11.06 -1.33
N THR A 10 -5.46 -11.32 -0.27
CA THR A 10 -5.92 -12.06 0.92
C THR A 10 -6.12 -11.15 2.12
N ASN A 11 -5.19 -10.23 2.34
CA ASN A 11 -5.19 -9.34 3.50
C ASN A 11 -5.05 -7.88 3.06
N SER A 12 -5.74 -7.00 3.80
CA SER A 12 -5.57 -5.56 3.72
C SER A 12 -4.90 -5.06 5.01
N VAL A 13 -3.86 -4.26 4.86
CA VAL A 13 -3.08 -3.68 5.96
C VAL A 13 -3.32 -2.19 6.01
N PHE A 14 -3.56 -1.68 7.21
CA PHE A 14 -3.78 -0.27 7.49
C PHE A 14 -2.75 0.19 8.51
N SER A 15 -1.98 1.21 8.19
CA SER A 15 -0.96 1.73 9.09
C SER A 15 -1.11 3.24 9.25
N VAL A 16 -1.00 3.73 10.48
CA VAL A 16 -1.00 5.16 10.78
C VAL A 16 0.39 5.58 11.17
N SER A 17 0.87 6.64 10.51
CA SER A 17 2.16 7.23 10.83
C SER A 17 2.08 8.72 11.08
N LYS A 18 3.00 9.20 11.92
CA LYS A 18 3.28 10.61 12.13
C LYS A 18 4.73 10.86 11.79
N GLU A 19 4.97 11.69 10.78
CA GLU A 19 6.31 11.89 10.20
C GLU A 19 6.91 10.57 9.70
N LYS A 20 7.95 10.06 10.35
CA LYS A 20 8.62 8.80 10.01
C LYS A 20 8.31 7.65 10.99
N GLU A 21 7.51 7.90 12.01
CA GLU A 21 7.17 6.92 13.04
C GLU A 21 5.83 6.25 12.70
N ILE A 22 5.83 4.92 12.67
CA ILE A 22 4.60 4.13 12.58
C ILE A 22 4.01 4.03 13.99
N LEU A 23 2.82 4.61 14.17
CA LEU A 23 2.13 4.62 15.45
C LEU A 23 1.37 3.32 15.69
N SER A 24 0.75 2.78 14.65
CA SER A 24 -0.01 1.53 14.72
C SER A 24 -0.19 0.93 13.35
N GLU A 25 -0.35 -0.40 13.32
CA GLU A 25 -0.65 -1.19 12.13
C GLU A 25 -1.71 -2.23 12.47
N TRP A 26 -2.65 -2.41 11.55
CA TRP A 26 -3.75 -3.38 11.68
C TRP A 26 -3.98 -4.10 10.36
N ARG A 27 -4.51 -5.31 10.46
CA ARG A 27 -4.78 -6.18 9.32
C ARG A 27 -6.19 -6.74 9.40
N CYS A 28 -6.85 -6.82 8.26
CA CYS A 28 -8.09 -7.58 8.09
C CYS A 28 -8.02 -8.42 6.82
N SER A 29 -8.92 -9.38 6.68
CA SER A 29 -9.12 -10.09 5.41
C SER A 29 -9.58 -9.10 4.34
N THR A 30 -9.10 -9.27 3.11
CA THR A 30 -9.54 -8.44 2.00
C THR A 30 -10.94 -8.83 1.57
N ASP A 31 -11.83 -7.84 1.52
CA ASP A 31 -13.14 -7.91 0.89
C ASP A 31 -13.28 -6.71 -0.05
N GLY A 32 -13.27 -6.97 -1.36
CA GLY A 32 -13.40 -5.92 -2.37
C GLY A 32 -14.73 -5.16 -2.32
N ASN A 33 -15.76 -5.73 -1.68
CA ASN A 33 -17.08 -5.11 -1.51
C ASN A 33 -17.25 -4.36 -0.19
N MET A 34 -16.24 -4.39 0.69
CA MET A 34 -16.32 -3.69 1.98
C MET A 34 -16.55 -2.19 1.77
N THR A 35 -17.65 -1.67 2.31
CA THR A 35 -18.04 -0.28 2.16
C THR A 35 -17.17 0.67 2.99
N ALA A 36 -17.15 1.94 2.61
CA ALA A 36 -16.43 2.98 3.37
C ALA A 36 -16.86 3.04 4.86
N ASP A 37 -18.15 2.85 5.13
CA ASP A 37 -18.70 2.90 6.48
C ASP A 37 -18.27 1.68 7.31
N GLN A 38 -18.17 0.50 6.69
CA GLN A 38 -17.65 -0.70 7.35
C GLN A 38 -16.17 -0.53 7.68
N TYR A 39 -15.36 -0.05 6.73
CA TYR A 39 -13.95 0.27 7.00
C TYR A 39 -13.82 1.27 8.15
N PHE A 40 -14.61 2.35 8.12
CA PHE A 40 -14.51 3.38 9.15
C PHE A 40 -14.92 2.86 10.53
N THR A 41 -16.03 2.10 10.63
CA THR A 41 -16.48 1.52 11.90
C THR A 41 -15.43 0.62 12.51
N TRP A 42 -14.81 -0.22 11.72
CA TRP A 42 -13.71 -1.09 12.16
C TRP A 42 -12.48 -0.27 12.56
N LEU A 43 -12.04 0.68 11.74
CA LEU A 43 -10.90 1.54 12.04
C LEU A 43 -11.12 2.41 13.26
N GLN A 44 -12.33 2.93 13.48
CA GLN A 44 -12.65 3.78 14.64
C GLN A 44 -12.43 3.07 15.96
N GLN A 45 -12.77 1.79 16.04
CA GLN A 45 -12.51 0.98 17.24
C GLN A 45 -11.00 0.83 17.47
N LEU A 46 -10.24 0.56 16.44
CA LEU A 46 -8.79 0.40 16.50
C LEU A 46 -8.08 1.72 16.85
N PHE A 47 -8.52 2.82 16.29
CA PHE A 47 -8.03 4.15 16.64
C PHE A 47 -8.25 4.46 18.12
N THR A 48 -9.43 4.10 18.66
CA THR A 48 -9.75 4.29 20.08
C THR A 48 -8.82 3.45 20.96
N ILE A 49 -8.63 2.17 20.65
CA ILE A 49 -7.74 1.26 21.39
C ILE A 49 -6.29 1.76 21.38
N SER A 50 -5.84 2.30 20.24
CA SER A 50 -4.47 2.81 20.07
C SER A 50 -4.30 4.28 20.46
N SER A 51 -5.34 4.91 21.03
CA SER A 51 -5.31 6.32 21.44
C SER A 51 -4.99 7.28 20.28
N ILE A 52 -5.40 6.93 19.07
CA ILE A 52 -5.23 7.74 17.85
C ILE A 52 -6.50 8.55 17.62
N ASN A 53 -6.36 9.87 17.52
CA ASN A 53 -7.47 10.71 17.10
C ASN A 53 -7.55 10.70 15.56
N TYR A 54 -8.56 10.06 15.00
CA TYR A 54 -8.73 9.94 13.55
C TYR A 54 -8.87 11.29 12.83
N LYS A 55 -9.30 12.36 13.54
CA LYS A 55 -9.39 13.71 12.98
C LYS A 55 -8.03 14.32 12.65
N ASP A 56 -6.95 13.77 13.19
CA ASP A 56 -5.59 14.20 12.89
C ASP A 56 -5.05 13.55 11.61
N ILE A 57 -5.76 12.56 11.06
CA ILE A 57 -5.44 11.94 9.77
C ILE A 57 -5.90 12.91 8.67
N ASN A 58 -4.95 13.46 7.95
CA ASN A 58 -5.20 14.44 6.88
C ASN A 58 -4.57 14.05 5.55
N LYS A 59 -3.98 12.86 5.48
CA LYS A 59 -3.41 12.27 4.26
C LYS A 59 -3.71 10.78 4.25
N VAL A 60 -4.05 10.27 3.07
CA VAL A 60 -4.26 8.84 2.83
C VAL A 60 -3.50 8.45 1.57
N ILE A 61 -2.78 7.33 1.62
CA ILE A 61 -2.17 6.69 0.45
C ILE A 61 -2.65 5.24 0.39
N VAL A 62 -2.96 4.78 -0.81
CA VAL A 62 -3.49 3.43 -1.05
C VAL A 62 -2.65 2.75 -2.13
N SER A 63 -2.11 1.58 -1.79
CA SER A 63 -1.63 0.57 -2.72
C SER A 63 -2.70 -0.52 -2.81
N SER A 64 -3.07 -0.98 -3.99
CA SER A 64 -4.06 -2.04 -4.13
C SER A 64 -3.82 -2.87 -5.38
N VAL A 65 -3.92 -4.19 -5.23
CA VAL A 65 -4.03 -5.16 -6.33
C VAL A 65 -5.47 -5.68 -6.49
N VAL A 66 -6.42 -5.07 -5.75
CA VAL A 66 -7.87 -5.36 -5.81
C VAL A 66 -8.61 -4.10 -6.25
N PRO A 67 -8.88 -3.92 -7.57
CA PRO A 67 -9.46 -2.69 -8.10
C PRO A 67 -10.79 -2.30 -7.46
N ASP A 68 -11.63 -3.27 -7.11
CA ASP A 68 -12.96 -3.04 -6.55
C ASP A 68 -12.91 -2.31 -5.19
N SER A 69 -11.83 -2.47 -4.43
CA SER A 69 -11.64 -1.78 -3.15
C SER A 69 -11.40 -0.27 -3.29
N ILE A 70 -10.88 0.18 -4.43
CA ILE A 70 -10.38 1.56 -4.61
C ILE A 70 -11.51 2.58 -4.47
N PHE A 71 -12.70 2.28 -5.01
CA PHE A 71 -13.84 3.20 -4.91
C PHE A 71 -14.20 3.47 -3.45
N ASN A 72 -14.37 2.42 -2.66
CA ASN A 72 -14.75 2.53 -1.25
C ASN A 72 -13.66 3.19 -0.40
N LEU A 73 -12.38 2.96 -0.69
CA LEU A 73 -11.27 3.64 -0.02
C LEU A 73 -11.19 5.13 -0.37
N LYS A 74 -11.56 5.53 -1.58
CA LYS A 74 -11.72 6.95 -1.94
C LYS A 74 -12.87 7.59 -1.17
N VAL A 75 -14.01 6.91 -1.06
CA VAL A 75 -15.16 7.38 -0.27
C VAL A 75 -14.78 7.50 1.21
N LEU A 76 -14.13 6.48 1.79
CA LEU A 76 -13.60 6.49 3.16
C LEU A 76 -12.74 7.73 3.42
N SER A 77 -11.77 7.98 2.54
CA SER A 77 -10.82 9.09 2.68
C SER A 77 -11.51 10.46 2.64
N LYS A 78 -12.44 10.62 1.71
CA LYS A 78 -13.16 11.88 1.53
C LYS A 78 -14.15 12.13 2.67
N THR A 79 -14.92 11.11 3.07
CA THR A 79 -16.01 11.25 4.04
C THR A 79 -15.50 11.40 5.47
N TYR A 80 -14.52 10.61 5.86
CA TYR A 80 -14.10 10.52 7.25
C TYR A 80 -12.80 11.23 7.57
N PHE A 81 -11.90 11.37 6.58
CA PHE A 81 -10.59 12.04 6.75
C PHE A 81 -10.49 13.37 6.01
N ASN A 82 -11.55 13.77 5.28
CA ASN A 82 -11.62 15.02 4.53
C ASN A 82 -10.42 15.25 3.61
N CYS A 83 -9.92 14.21 2.95
CA CYS A 83 -8.81 14.29 2.02
C CYS A 83 -9.02 13.42 0.78
N VAL A 84 -8.33 13.78 -0.30
CA VAL A 84 -8.26 12.96 -1.51
C VAL A 84 -7.08 12.01 -1.38
N PRO A 85 -7.29 10.68 -1.45
CA PRO A 85 -6.21 9.74 -1.29
C PRO A 85 -5.28 9.74 -2.51
N LEU A 86 -4.01 9.51 -2.28
CA LEU A 86 -3.04 9.13 -3.30
C LEU A 86 -3.22 7.64 -3.61
N ILE A 87 -3.39 7.30 -4.89
CA ILE A 87 -3.48 5.90 -5.32
C ILE A 87 -2.20 5.55 -6.06
N VAL A 88 -1.46 4.62 -5.51
CA VAL A 88 -0.17 4.18 -6.09
C VAL A 88 -0.34 3.74 -7.54
N GLY A 89 0.51 4.26 -8.41
CA GLY A 89 0.49 3.96 -9.86
C GLY A 89 -0.55 4.75 -10.67
N SER A 90 -1.36 5.61 -10.04
CA SER A 90 -2.26 6.52 -10.76
C SER A 90 -1.60 7.86 -11.06
N GLU A 91 -2.26 8.70 -11.85
CA GLU A 91 -1.75 10.03 -12.23
C GLU A 91 -1.44 10.92 -11.03
N ASN A 92 -2.17 10.75 -9.92
CA ASN A 92 -1.98 11.55 -8.71
C ASN A 92 -0.91 11.00 -7.75
N CYS A 93 -0.35 9.83 -8.03
CA CYS A 93 0.71 9.20 -7.23
C CYS A 93 1.68 8.41 -8.12
N LYS A 94 2.61 9.12 -8.72
CA LYS A 94 3.68 8.49 -9.49
C LYS A 94 4.69 7.83 -8.55
N ILE A 95 5.09 6.64 -8.89
CA ILE A 95 6.11 5.88 -8.15
C ILE A 95 7.49 6.51 -8.47
N PRO A 96 8.34 6.77 -7.46
CA PRO A 96 9.61 7.47 -7.65
C PRO A 96 10.75 6.56 -8.13
N ILE A 97 10.44 5.40 -8.76
CA ILE A 97 11.40 4.52 -9.40
C ILE A 97 11.04 4.33 -10.87
N ASN A 98 12.04 4.14 -11.71
CA ASN A 98 11.81 3.78 -13.10
C ASN A 98 11.40 2.31 -13.19
N ILE A 99 10.57 1.98 -14.18
CA ILE A 99 10.14 0.60 -14.46
C ILE A 99 10.73 0.22 -15.81
N GLU A 100 11.71 -0.68 -15.80
CA GLU A 100 12.46 -1.15 -16.98
C GLU A 100 12.16 -2.63 -17.22
N VAL A 101 10.88 -2.93 -17.47
CA VAL A 101 10.41 -4.27 -17.82
C VAL A 101 10.02 -4.35 -19.30
N GLU A 102 9.86 -5.55 -19.83
CA GLU A 102 9.39 -5.76 -21.18
C GLU A 102 8.05 -5.07 -21.45
N LYS A 103 7.89 -4.55 -22.68
CA LYS A 103 6.67 -3.85 -23.07
C LYS A 103 5.44 -4.74 -22.93
N GLY A 104 4.45 -4.26 -22.19
CA GLY A 104 3.20 -4.99 -21.94
C GLY A 104 3.17 -5.76 -20.60
N VAL A 105 4.27 -5.82 -19.88
CA VAL A 105 4.29 -6.37 -18.50
C VAL A 105 3.74 -5.33 -17.55
N HIS A 106 2.73 -5.72 -16.77
CA HIS A 106 2.19 -4.93 -15.67
C HIS A 106 2.74 -5.44 -14.34
N VAL A 107 3.35 -4.54 -13.57
CA VAL A 107 3.84 -4.84 -12.22
C VAL A 107 2.81 -4.37 -11.20
N GLY A 108 2.45 -5.24 -10.26
CA GLY A 108 1.51 -4.91 -9.19
C GLY A 108 1.98 -3.73 -8.34
N ALA A 109 1.02 -2.96 -7.81
CA ALA A 109 1.33 -1.78 -7.00
C ALA A 109 2.10 -2.15 -5.72
N ASP A 110 1.75 -3.27 -5.09
CA ASP A 110 2.43 -3.86 -3.93
C ASP A 110 3.93 -4.09 -4.18
N ARG A 111 4.26 -4.71 -5.30
CA ARG A 111 5.65 -4.98 -5.70
C ARG A 111 6.45 -3.70 -5.92
N LEU A 112 5.83 -2.69 -6.54
CA LEU A 112 6.45 -1.40 -6.79
C LEU A 112 6.67 -0.59 -5.50
N VAL A 113 5.74 -0.67 -4.55
CA VAL A 113 5.89 -0.04 -3.23
C VAL A 113 7.02 -0.71 -2.45
N ASN A 114 7.06 -2.05 -2.43
CA ASN A 114 8.12 -2.81 -1.77
C ASN A 114 9.50 -2.49 -2.38
N ALA A 115 9.60 -2.46 -3.71
CA ALA A 115 10.82 -2.09 -4.42
C ALA A 115 11.28 -0.67 -4.09
N THR A 116 10.34 0.28 -4.08
CA THR A 116 10.63 1.69 -3.74
C THR A 116 11.16 1.80 -2.31
N GLY A 117 10.49 1.17 -1.34
CA GLY A 117 10.89 1.18 0.06
C GLY A 117 12.25 0.53 0.28
N ALA A 118 12.47 -0.64 -0.30
CA ALA A 118 13.74 -1.36 -0.21
C ALA A 118 14.91 -0.54 -0.76
N TYR A 119 14.75 0.06 -1.95
CA TYR A 119 15.79 0.88 -2.55
C TYR A 119 16.13 2.11 -1.70
N GLN A 120 15.14 2.74 -1.08
CA GLN A 120 15.37 3.89 -0.20
C GLN A 120 16.10 3.52 1.10
N ILE A 121 15.96 2.30 1.57
CA ILE A 121 16.59 1.82 2.82
C ILE A 121 18.00 1.27 2.55
N VAL A 122 18.14 0.45 1.51
CA VAL A 122 19.37 -0.31 1.24
C VAL A 122 20.24 0.36 0.18
N GLY A 123 19.63 0.87 -0.89
CA GLY A 123 20.31 1.39 -2.07
C GLY A 123 21.01 0.29 -2.88
N GLY A 124 21.45 0.64 -4.11
CA GLY A 124 22.21 -0.27 -4.97
C GLY A 124 21.38 -1.44 -5.53
N ASP A 125 22.09 -2.44 -6.06
CA ASP A 125 21.47 -3.66 -6.58
C ASP A 125 20.78 -4.42 -5.42
N THR A 126 19.49 -4.67 -5.55
CA THR A 126 18.67 -5.23 -4.46
C THR A 126 17.68 -6.25 -5.00
N ILE A 127 17.49 -7.35 -4.30
CA ILE A 127 16.40 -8.30 -4.51
C ILE A 127 15.48 -8.22 -3.29
N VAL A 128 14.22 -7.89 -3.54
CA VAL A 128 13.17 -7.91 -2.53
C VAL A 128 12.46 -9.25 -2.61
N VAL A 129 12.36 -9.93 -1.47
CA VAL A 129 11.60 -11.19 -1.35
C VAL A 129 10.42 -10.93 -0.41
N ASP A 130 9.21 -11.14 -0.93
CA ASP A 130 7.98 -11.00 -0.17
C ASP A 130 7.30 -12.37 -0.06
N PHE A 131 7.09 -12.82 1.18
CA PHE A 131 6.43 -14.09 1.51
C PHE A 131 4.98 -13.83 1.88
N GLY A 132 4.07 -14.10 0.95
CA GLY A 132 2.63 -13.92 1.15
C GLY A 132 1.83 -15.07 0.52
N THR A 133 0.65 -14.75 0.04
CA THR A 133 -0.21 -15.66 -0.75
C THR A 133 0.54 -16.25 -1.97
N ALA A 134 1.41 -15.44 -2.55
CA ALA A 134 2.46 -15.86 -3.45
C ALA A 134 3.81 -15.39 -2.87
N THR A 135 4.90 -16.04 -3.23
CA THR A 135 6.25 -15.54 -2.97
C THR A 135 6.71 -14.76 -4.17
N THR A 136 7.03 -13.48 -3.99
CA THR A 136 7.56 -12.64 -5.07
C THR A 136 9.04 -12.36 -4.88
N PHE A 137 9.76 -12.25 -5.98
CA PHE A 137 11.15 -11.82 -6.03
C PHE A 137 11.21 -10.63 -6.98
N ASP A 138 11.61 -9.47 -6.50
CA ASP A 138 11.64 -8.22 -7.25
C ASP A 138 13.06 -7.69 -7.31
N VAL A 139 13.53 -7.36 -8.51
CA VAL A 139 14.90 -6.92 -8.75
C VAL A 139 14.94 -5.44 -9.03
N ILE A 140 15.76 -4.73 -8.26
CA ILE A 140 16.06 -3.32 -8.42
C ILE A 140 17.54 -3.21 -8.73
N ASN A 141 17.89 -2.46 -9.78
CA ASN A 141 19.27 -2.23 -10.17
C ASN A 141 19.92 -1.07 -9.38
N GLN A 142 21.21 -0.89 -9.58
CA GLN A 142 22.01 0.13 -8.91
C GLN A 142 21.48 1.57 -9.11
N SER A 143 20.80 1.85 -10.23
CA SER A 143 20.19 3.15 -10.53
C SER A 143 18.82 3.35 -9.85
N GLY A 144 18.30 2.35 -9.14
CA GLY A 144 16.98 2.39 -8.52
C GLY A 144 15.83 2.04 -9.47
N SER A 145 16.12 1.46 -10.62
CA SER A 145 15.08 1.01 -11.56
C SER A 145 14.61 -0.40 -11.19
N TYR A 146 13.30 -0.62 -11.26
CA TYR A 146 12.71 -1.96 -11.20
C TYR A 146 12.93 -2.65 -12.55
N VAL A 147 13.70 -3.72 -12.58
CA VAL A 147 14.11 -4.38 -13.83
C VAL A 147 13.41 -5.71 -14.09
N GLY A 148 12.66 -6.20 -13.14
CA GLY A 148 11.87 -7.43 -13.29
C GLY A 148 11.66 -8.18 -11.99
N GLY A 149 11.01 -9.33 -12.08
CA GLY A 149 10.83 -10.21 -10.96
C GLY A 149 10.04 -11.45 -11.34
N VAL A 150 9.98 -12.39 -10.41
CA VAL A 150 9.25 -13.64 -10.57
C VAL A 150 8.24 -13.83 -9.43
N ILE A 151 7.23 -14.63 -9.69
CA ILE A 151 6.21 -15.02 -8.72
C ILE A 151 6.26 -16.54 -8.61
N ALA A 152 6.39 -17.03 -7.38
CA ALA A 152 6.35 -18.44 -7.04
C ALA A 152 5.15 -18.72 -6.13
N PRO A 153 4.75 -19.99 -5.93
CA PRO A 153 3.75 -20.33 -4.93
C PRO A 153 4.13 -19.80 -3.55
N GLY A 154 3.13 -19.34 -2.79
CA GLY A 154 3.30 -18.88 -1.42
C GLY A 154 3.49 -20.02 -0.41
N VAL A 155 3.63 -19.66 0.84
CA VAL A 155 3.77 -20.57 2.00
C VAL A 155 2.45 -20.75 2.72
#